data_c2ca199374e93922eca6d30aa3984580
#
_entry.id   c2ca199374e93922eca6d30aa3984580
#
_cell.length_a   1.000
_cell.length_b   1.000
_cell.length_c   1.000
_cell.angle_alpha   90.00
_cell.angle_beta   90.00
_cell.angle_gamma   90.00
#
_symmetry.space_group_name_H-M   'P 1'
#
loop_
_entity.id
_entity.type
_entity.pdbx_description
1 polymer ?
#
loop_
_entity_poly.entity_id
_entity_poly.type
_entity_poly.pdbx_seq_one_letter_code
_entity_poly.pdbx_strand_id
1 'polypeptide(L)'
;MKKIVFIISLISLNSFQAKTGNDSLHISNNFQDEMLFNECDACGCAAGNGSSGFESLLNPQFIGIKYFAQHYKAKENLFVKDLTQDEYFNTIQLWAKIPLTQKLSVYTSLPFHFHEKKTLQGNIKINGIGDFNVMGIYQLINSKDNSHQLNGGVGVKVPLGKFDEKGISGVNPSFQLGTGSWDYQAVLNYRFQKNKLAVLLNTDYTIKTENKKHYQFGNQWNYSATGFYEIFGSEKSILSSKFGFQGEVYDRNRQYKEVLPKTSGSALYGKFGFEASYKKFSLGTELMLPTYTNLAGGDIEAKSRFYVFLNFGI
;
A
#
# COMPACT_ATOMS: atom_id res chain seq x y z
N MET A 1 35.13 -26.14 10.12
CA MET A 1 35.26 -25.09 9.12
C MET A 1 34.76 -25.62 7.79
N LYS A 2 33.48 -25.39 7.41
CA LYS A 2 32.94 -25.74 6.09
C LYS A 2 32.49 -24.44 5.42
N LYS A 3 33.15 -24.12 4.31
CA LYS A 3 32.87 -22.96 3.47
C LYS A 3 31.58 -23.19 2.69
N ILE A 4 30.59 -22.34 2.86
CA ILE A 4 29.38 -22.29 2.02
C ILE A 4 29.70 -21.34 0.88
N VAL A 5 29.79 -21.89 -0.34
CA VAL A 5 29.95 -21.15 -1.58
C VAL A 5 28.57 -20.76 -2.07
N PHE A 6 28.29 -19.46 -2.15
CA PHE A 6 27.10 -18.91 -2.79
C PHE A 6 27.34 -18.87 -4.31
N ILE A 7 26.59 -19.67 -5.05
CA ILE A 7 26.56 -19.62 -6.51
C ILE A 7 25.49 -18.62 -6.91
N ILE A 8 25.92 -17.43 -7.37
CA ILE A 8 25.06 -16.47 -8.07
C ILE A 8 25.10 -16.87 -9.54
N SER A 9 24.02 -17.43 -10.07
CA SER A 9 23.88 -17.71 -11.50
C SER A 9 23.42 -16.43 -12.20
N LEU A 10 24.28 -15.88 -13.05
CA LEU A 10 23.95 -14.85 -14.02
C LEU A 10 23.00 -15.44 -15.08
N ILE A 11 21.78 -14.86 -15.16
CA ILE A 11 20.89 -15.12 -16.29
C ILE A 11 21.32 -14.22 -17.44
N SER A 12 21.82 -14.84 -18.51
CA SER A 12 22.22 -14.20 -19.77
C SER A 12 20.97 -13.68 -20.51
N LEU A 13 20.98 -12.38 -20.84
CA LEU A 13 20.05 -11.78 -21.78
C LEU A 13 20.31 -12.32 -23.19
N ASN A 14 19.38 -13.09 -23.71
CA ASN A 14 19.32 -13.38 -25.15
C ASN A 14 18.52 -12.27 -25.86
N SER A 15 19.20 -11.54 -26.72
CA SER A 15 18.63 -10.60 -27.67
C SER A 15 17.79 -11.33 -28.72
N PHE A 16 16.47 -11.08 -28.72
CA PHE A 16 15.58 -11.51 -29.78
C PHE A 16 15.56 -10.43 -30.87
N GLN A 17 16.05 -10.77 -32.03
CA GLN A 17 15.90 -9.95 -33.26
C GLN A 17 14.49 -10.13 -33.81
N ALA A 18 13.76 -9.02 -33.92
CA ALA A 18 12.45 -9.00 -34.56
C ALA A 18 12.60 -9.09 -36.08
N LYS A 19 11.91 -10.06 -36.69
CA LYS A 19 11.74 -10.22 -38.10
C LYS A 19 10.57 -9.35 -38.57
N THR A 20 10.82 -8.38 -39.43
CA THR A 20 9.80 -7.56 -40.08
C THR A 20 9.02 -8.39 -41.09
N GLY A 21 7.76 -8.65 -40.80
CA GLY A 21 6.78 -9.17 -41.76
C GLY A 21 5.77 -8.08 -42.06
N ASN A 22 5.71 -7.65 -43.33
CA ASN A 22 4.65 -6.79 -43.83
C ASN A 22 3.37 -7.61 -44.00
N ASP A 23 2.44 -7.47 -43.08
CA ASP A 23 1.05 -7.86 -43.25
C ASP A 23 0.17 -6.64 -43.06
N SER A 24 -0.48 -6.24 -44.15
CA SER A 24 -1.50 -5.20 -44.17
C SER A 24 -2.73 -5.67 -43.36
N LEU A 25 -2.84 -5.19 -42.14
CA LEU A 25 -4.01 -5.42 -41.27
C LEU A 25 -5.16 -4.53 -41.71
N HIS A 26 -6.24 -5.14 -42.14
CA HIS A 26 -7.57 -4.53 -42.18
C HIS A 26 -7.97 -4.13 -40.78
N ILE A 27 -7.90 -2.83 -40.47
CA ILE A 27 -8.38 -2.26 -39.21
C ILE A 27 -9.91 -2.24 -39.29
N SER A 28 -10.55 -3.13 -38.57
CA SER A 28 -12.00 -3.07 -38.33
C SER A 28 -12.32 -1.91 -37.37
N ASN A 29 -13.33 -1.12 -37.72
CA ASN A 29 -13.76 0.11 -37.09
C ASN A 29 -14.36 -0.05 -35.64
N ASN A 30 -13.98 -1.09 -34.89
CA ASN A 30 -14.42 -1.30 -33.51
C ASN A 30 -13.46 -0.75 -32.43
N PHE A 31 -12.45 0.04 -32.84
CA PHE A 31 -11.41 0.54 -31.93
C PHE A 31 -11.72 1.93 -31.33
N GLN A 32 -12.87 2.54 -31.63
CA GLN A 32 -13.17 3.91 -31.19
C GLN A 32 -13.86 4.04 -29.84
N ASP A 33 -14.40 2.97 -29.25
CA ASP A 33 -15.16 3.08 -27.99
C ASP A 33 -14.38 2.72 -26.72
N GLU A 34 -13.12 2.29 -26.79
CA GLU A 34 -12.34 1.87 -25.63
C GLU A 34 -11.19 2.82 -25.19
N MET A 35 -10.97 3.92 -25.91
CA MET A 35 -9.81 4.80 -25.64
C MET A 35 -10.11 6.06 -24.82
N LEU A 36 -11.18 6.12 -24.06
CA LEU A 36 -11.48 7.28 -23.18
C LEU A 36 -11.29 7.00 -21.69
N PHE A 37 -10.29 6.21 -21.32
CA PHE A 37 -9.87 6.10 -19.92
C PHE A 37 -8.94 7.24 -19.53
N ASN A 38 -9.51 8.43 -19.37
CA ASN A 38 -8.84 9.60 -18.81
C ASN A 38 -9.24 9.83 -17.34
N GLU A 39 -9.60 8.78 -16.60
CA GLU A 39 -9.76 8.88 -15.16
C GLU A 39 -8.41 8.65 -14.49
N CYS A 40 -8.07 9.55 -13.58
CA CYS A 40 -6.76 9.56 -12.91
C CYS A 40 -6.55 8.29 -12.08
N ASP A 41 -5.71 7.38 -12.55
CA ASP A 41 -5.50 6.04 -11.98
C ASP A 41 -4.53 5.97 -10.80
N ALA A 42 -4.17 7.08 -10.17
CA ALA A 42 -3.23 7.07 -9.05
C ALA A 42 -3.74 6.37 -7.80
N CYS A 43 -5.01 6.01 -7.76
CA CYS A 43 -5.62 5.36 -6.61
C CYS A 43 -5.49 3.84 -6.55
N GLY A 44 -4.60 3.22 -7.28
CA GLY A 44 -4.01 1.92 -6.90
C GLY A 44 -3.48 1.90 -5.47
N CYS A 45 -3.32 3.10 -4.89
CA CYS A 45 -3.03 3.36 -3.49
C CYS A 45 -4.15 2.95 -2.54
N ALA A 46 -5.41 3.04 -2.93
CA ALA A 46 -6.52 2.67 -2.05
C ALA A 46 -6.70 1.15 -1.99
N ALA A 47 -6.47 0.47 -3.11
CA ALA A 47 -6.46 -0.99 -3.16
C ALA A 47 -5.13 -1.58 -2.64
N GLY A 48 -4.09 -0.77 -2.50
CA GLY A 48 -2.83 -1.17 -1.86
C GLY A 48 -2.97 -1.03 -0.34
N ASN A 49 -2.66 -2.05 0.40
CA ASN A 49 -2.37 -1.89 1.82
C ASN A 49 -1.21 -0.91 1.92
N GLY A 50 -1.51 0.36 2.18
CA GLY A 50 -0.44 1.30 2.48
C GLY A 50 0.50 0.69 3.50
N SER A 51 1.79 0.91 3.34
CA SER A 51 2.91 0.38 4.17
C SER A 51 2.76 0.61 5.68
N SER A 52 1.75 1.35 6.10
CA SER A 52 1.38 1.61 7.49
C SER A 52 0.94 0.36 8.28
N GLY A 53 0.92 -0.82 7.65
CA GLY A 53 0.45 -2.06 8.29
C GLY A 53 1.30 -2.61 9.42
N PHE A 54 2.58 -2.20 9.54
CA PHE A 54 3.54 -2.82 10.47
C PHE A 54 3.91 -1.96 11.68
N GLU A 55 3.25 -0.84 11.87
CA GLU A 55 3.69 0.21 12.80
C GLU A 55 3.03 0.15 14.19
N SER A 56 2.93 -1.02 14.81
CA SER A 56 2.71 -1.10 16.26
C SER A 56 4.05 -1.38 16.95
N LEU A 57 4.49 -0.45 17.79
CA LEU A 57 5.70 -0.62 18.59
C LEU A 57 5.43 -1.45 19.84
N LEU A 58 4.29 -1.21 20.49
CA LEU A 58 4.00 -1.69 21.85
C LEU A 58 3.55 -3.15 21.88
N ASN A 59 2.92 -3.64 20.79
CA ASN A 59 2.54 -5.04 20.66
C ASN A 59 3.12 -5.62 19.37
N PRO A 60 4.30 -6.24 19.40
CA PRO A 60 4.96 -6.78 18.21
C PRO A 60 4.26 -8.02 17.64
N GLN A 61 3.41 -8.70 18.42
CA GLN A 61 2.59 -9.84 18.04
C GLN A 61 1.17 -9.60 18.52
N PHE A 62 0.20 -9.63 17.63
CA PHE A 62 -1.14 -9.18 17.94
C PHE A 62 -2.18 -9.71 16.96
N ILE A 63 -3.44 -9.62 17.37
CA ILE A 63 -4.64 -9.66 16.54
C ILE A 63 -5.37 -8.35 16.78
N GLY A 64 -5.83 -7.68 15.74
CA GLY A 64 -6.43 -6.36 15.90
C GLY A 64 -7.37 -5.96 14.79
N ILE A 65 -7.95 -4.78 14.98
CA ILE A 65 -8.76 -4.08 14.01
C ILE A 65 -8.19 -2.69 13.78
N LYS A 66 -8.18 -2.25 12.54
CA LYS A 66 -7.71 -0.93 12.14
C LYS A 66 -8.75 -0.26 11.25
N TYR A 67 -9.04 1.00 11.52
CA TYR A 67 -9.77 1.88 10.61
C TYR A 67 -8.79 2.82 9.94
N PHE A 68 -8.93 2.98 8.63
CA PHE A 68 -8.07 3.80 7.81
C PHE A 68 -8.91 4.66 6.87
N ALA A 69 -8.72 5.97 6.90
CA ALA A 69 -9.39 6.94 6.05
C ALA A 69 -8.37 7.70 5.22
N GLN A 70 -8.65 7.86 3.94
CA GLN A 70 -7.85 8.64 2.99
C GLN A 70 -8.77 9.57 2.21
N HIS A 71 -8.32 10.81 2.01
CA HIS A 71 -9.00 11.81 1.21
C HIS A 71 -8.08 12.30 0.11
N TYR A 72 -8.60 12.27 -1.12
CA TYR A 72 -7.95 12.78 -2.32
C TYR A 72 -8.87 13.74 -3.04
N LYS A 73 -8.27 14.64 -3.80
CA LYS A 73 -8.95 15.49 -4.75
C LYS A 73 -8.40 15.21 -6.13
N ALA A 74 -9.24 14.80 -7.05
CA ALA A 74 -8.87 14.43 -8.42
C ALA A 74 -9.56 15.37 -9.42
N LYS A 75 -8.95 15.57 -10.59
CA LYS A 75 -9.61 16.26 -11.69
C LYS A 75 -10.70 15.38 -12.27
N GLU A 76 -11.92 15.89 -12.36
CA GLU A 76 -13.06 15.16 -12.91
C GLU A 76 -13.00 15.05 -14.44
N ASN A 77 -12.45 16.09 -15.10
CA ASN A 77 -12.34 16.15 -16.54
C ASN A 77 -11.05 16.87 -16.97
N LEU A 78 -10.30 16.27 -17.88
CA LEU A 78 -9.08 16.86 -18.42
C LEU A 78 -9.32 18.06 -19.34
N PHE A 79 -10.53 18.21 -19.86
CA PHE A 79 -10.89 19.28 -20.80
C PHE A 79 -11.54 20.49 -20.11
N VAL A 80 -12.04 20.33 -18.89
CA VAL A 80 -12.63 21.41 -18.10
C VAL A 80 -11.68 21.74 -16.96
N LYS A 81 -11.05 22.91 -17.07
CA LYS A 81 -10.13 23.42 -16.05
C LYS A 81 -10.90 23.60 -14.73
N ASP A 82 -10.30 23.18 -13.63
CA ASP A 82 -10.81 23.34 -12.27
C ASP A 82 -12.04 22.47 -11.87
N LEU A 83 -12.48 21.57 -12.74
CA LEU A 83 -13.49 20.60 -12.37
C LEU A 83 -12.83 19.48 -11.55
N THR A 84 -13.13 19.42 -10.25
CA THR A 84 -12.53 18.46 -9.33
C THR A 84 -13.59 17.64 -8.59
N GLN A 85 -13.25 16.43 -8.24
CA GLN A 85 -14.03 15.50 -7.45
C GLN A 85 -13.28 15.15 -6.16
N ASP A 86 -14.04 14.90 -5.09
CA ASP A 86 -13.49 14.41 -3.84
C ASP A 86 -13.66 12.89 -3.73
N GLU A 87 -12.57 12.20 -3.41
CA GLU A 87 -12.54 10.75 -3.25
C GLU A 87 -12.16 10.39 -1.82
N TYR A 88 -13.03 9.63 -1.15
CA TYR A 88 -12.87 9.16 0.21
C TYR A 88 -12.73 7.64 0.23
N PHE A 89 -11.57 7.16 0.65
CA PHE A 89 -11.29 5.75 0.81
C PHE A 89 -11.27 5.40 2.28
N ASN A 90 -12.35 4.79 2.76
CA ASN A 90 -12.49 4.36 4.14
C ASN A 90 -12.40 2.83 4.19
N THR A 91 -11.63 2.31 5.14
CA THR A 91 -11.37 0.88 5.26
C THR A 91 -11.35 0.46 6.72
N ILE A 92 -12.10 -0.58 7.05
CA ILE A 92 -11.92 -1.35 8.28
C ILE A 92 -11.11 -2.58 7.92
N GLN A 93 -10.03 -2.86 8.65
CA GLN A 93 -9.13 -3.95 8.36
C GLN A 93 -8.96 -4.84 9.59
N LEU A 94 -9.25 -6.13 9.46
CA LEU A 94 -8.79 -7.14 10.39
C LEU A 94 -7.32 -7.44 10.06
N TRP A 95 -6.46 -7.41 11.06
CA TRP A 95 -5.04 -7.65 10.86
C TRP A 95 -4.43 -8.39 12.03
N ALA A 96 -3.40 -9.18 11.74
CA ALA A 96 -2.71 -9.94 12.76
C ALA A 96 -1.24 -10.15 12.41
N LYS A 97 -0.41 -10.24 13.42
CA LYS A 97 0.97 -10.71 13.34
C LYS A 97 1.16 -11.83 14.36
N ILE A 98 1.18 -13.06 13.87
CA ILE A 98 1.15 -14.28 14.67
C ILE A 98 2.53 -14.94 14.65
N PRO A 99 3.16 -15.21 15.79
CA PRO A 99 4.42 -15.91 15.83
C PRO A 99 4.22 -17.39 15.50
N LEU A 100 5.00 -17.92 14.56
CA LEU A 100 5.07 -19.35 14.28
C LEU A 100 6.24 -19.99 15.00
N THR A 101 7.34 -19.26 15.12
CA THR A 101 8.55 -19.65 15.85
C THR A 101 9.14 -18.43 16.55
N GLN A 102 10.23 -18.59 17.29
CA GLN A 102 10.94 -17.47 17.90
C GLN A 102 11.43 -16.41 16.91
N LYS A 103 11.64 -16.79 15.64
CA LYS A 103 12.16 -15.88 14.59
C LYS A 103 11.23 -15.68 13.42
N LEU A 104 10.18 -16.49 13.27
CA LEU A 104 9.26 -16.45 12.15
C LEU A 104 7.88 -16.06 12.64
N SER A 105 7.29 -15.03 12.03
CA SER A 105 5.91 -14.62 12.23
C SER A 105 5.17 -14.56 10.89
N VAL A 106 3.87 -14.76 10.92
CA VAL A 106 2.97 -14.50 9.79
C VAL A 106 2.21 -13.22 10.06
N TYR A 107 2.30 -12.29 9.13
CA TYR A 107 1.42 -11.14 9.06
C TYR A 107 0.29 -11.43 8.09
N THR A 108 -0.93 -11.05 8.46
CA THR A 108 -2.10 -11.17 7.59
C THR A 108 -3.04 -10.00 7.78
N SER A 109 -3.74 -9.64 6.70
CA SER A 109 -4.76 -8.59 6.77
C SER A 109 -5.87 -8.79 5.75
N LEU A 110 -7.10 -8.49 6.18
CA LEU A 110 -8.30 -8.55 5.38
C LEU A 110 -9.05 -7.22 5.52
N PRO A 111 -9.06 -6.36 4.49
CA PRO A 111 -9.78 -5.10 4.50
C PRO A 111 -11.25 -5.28 4.11
N PHE A 112 -12.10 -4.44 4.66
CA PHE A 112 -13.45 -4.15 4.19
C PHE A 112 -13.54 -2.66 3.87
N HIS A 113 -13.86 -2.33 2.63
CA HIS A 113 -13.83 -0.99 2.07
C HIS A 113 -15.21 -0.34 2.10
N PHE A 114 -15.24 0.98 2.31
CA PHE A 114 -16.40 1.87 2.18
C PHE A 114 -15.90 3.11 1.44
N HIS A 115 -15.92 3.07 0.12
CA HIS A 115 -15.39 4.16 -0.68
C HIS A 115 -16.53 5.06 -1.17
N GLU A 116 -16.30 6.36 -1.19
CA GLU A 116 -17.22 7.36 -1.70
C GLU A 116 -16.48 8.33 -2.61
N LYS A 117 -17.04 8.53 -3.80
CA LYS A 117 -16.60 9.51 -4.78
C LYS A 117 -17.70 10.54 -4.98
N LYS A 118 -17.39 11.81 -4.72
CA LYS A 118 -18.33 12.93 -4.88
C LYS A 118 -18.01 13.67 -6.17
N THR A 119 -18.93 13.62 -7.12
CA THR A 119 -18.86 14.28 -8.42
C THR A 119 -19.99 15.31 -8.54
N LEU A 120 -19.95 16.17 -9.55
CA LEU A 120 -21.04 17.09 -9.86
C LEU A 120 -22.35 16.37 -10.24
N GLN A 121 -22.27 15.16 -10.75
CA GLN A 121 -23.41 14.36 -11.18
C GLN A 121 -24.04 13.54 -10.04
N GLY A 122 -23.39 13.53 -8.86
CA GLY A 122 -23.86 12.76 -7.70
C GLY A 122 -22.73 12.01 -6.99
N ASN A 123 -23.11 11.25 -5.97
CA ASN A 123 -22.19 10.47 -5.18
C ASN A 123 -22.20 9.00 -5.62
N ILE A 124 -21.02 8.46 -5.88
CA ILE A 124 -20.82 7.04 -6.16
C ILE A 124 -20.26 6.39 -4.91
N LYS A 125 -20.87 5.29 -4.47
CA LYS A 125 -20.41 4.53 -3.29
C LYS A 125 -20.21 3.08 -3.65
N ILE A 126 -19.08 2.52 -3.22
CA ILE A 126 -18.81 1.10 -3.30
C ILE A 126 -18.39 0.57 -1.92
N ASN A 127 -18.81 -0.63 -1.60
CA ASN A 127 -18.42 -1.28 -0.36
C ASN A 127 -18.25 -2.79 -0.56
N GLY A 128 -17.38 -3.38 0.24
CA GLY A 128 -17.13 -4.82 0.21
C GLY A 128 -15.76 -5.20 0.69
N ILE A 129 -15.51 -6.51 0.61
CA ILE A 129 -14.21 -7.09 0.97
C ILE A 129 -13.18 -6.69 -0.08
N GLY A 130 -12.00 -6.28 0.39
CA GLY A 130 -10.83 -6.03 -0.45
C GLY A 130 -9.90 -7.24 -0.58
N ASP A 131 -8.71 -7.01 -1.10
CA ASP A 131 -7.73 -8.06 -1.33
C ASP A 131 -7.09 -8.53 -0.01
N PHE A 132 -6.93 -9.84 0.14
CA PHE A 132 -6.34 -10.46 1.31
C PHE A 132 -4.81 -10.49 1.20
N ASN A 133 -4.11 -10.10 2.27
CA ASN A 133 -2.65 -10.16 2.31
C ASN A 133 -2.17 -11.19 3.33
N VAL A 134 -1.13 -11.93 2.94
CA VAL A 134 -0.39 -12.83 3.82
C VAL A 134 1.10 -12.69 3.56
N MET A 135 1.90 -12.60 4.63
CA MET A 135 3.34 -12.38 4.54
C MET A 135 4.07 -13.13 5.65
N GLY A 136 5.11 -13.85 5.30
CA GLY A 136 6.07 -14.41 6.24
C GLY A 136 7.13 -13.36 6.58
N ILE A 137 7.34 -13.10 7.88
CA ILE A 137 8.33 -12.14 8.39
C ILE A 137 9.33 -12.90 9.24
N TYR A 138 10.60 -12.83 8.87
CA TYR A 138 11.70 -13.48 9.57
C TYR A 138 12.61 -12.46 10.24
N GLN A 139 12.96 -12.72 11.50
CA GLN A 139 13.93 -11.93 12.26
C GLN A 139 15.35 -12.25 11.80
N LEU A 140 15.94 -11.35 11.03
CA LEU A 140 17.29 -11.49 10.45
C LEU A 140 18.37 -11.21 11.50
N ILE A 141 18.20 -10.12 12.24
CA ILE A 141 19.14 -9.65 13.26
C ILE A 141 18.37 -9.27 14.52
N ASN A 142 18.91 -9.64 15.66
CA ASN A 142 18.53 -9.12 16.95
C ASN A 142 19.79 -8.95 17.79
N SER A 143 20.07 -7.73 18.25
CA SER A 143 21.21 -7.48 19.13
C SER A 143 21.00 -8.16 20.50
N LYS A 144 22.10 -8.46 21.19
CA LYS A 144 22.04 -9.12 22.51
C LYS A 144 21.26 -8.34 23.56
N ASP A 145 21.28 -7.03 23.45
CA ASP A 145 20.57 -6.09 24.31
C ASP A 145 19.15 -5.74 23.79
N ASN A 146 18.70 -6.38 22.69
CA ASN A 146 17.44 -6.13 21.99
C ASN A 146 17.25 -4.67 21.51
N SER A 147 18.30 -3.86 21.52
CA SER A 147 18.21 -2.46 21.07
C SER A 147 18.08 -2.35 19.55
N HIS A 148 18.59 -3.31 18.79
CA HIS A 148 18.55 -3.34 17.33
C HIS A 148 17.87 -4.60 16.84
N GLN A 149 16.87 -4.46 16.01
CA GLN A 149 16.17 -5.57 15.38
C GLN A 149 15.96 -5.30 13.89
N LEU A 150 16.34 -6.25 13.04
CA LEU A 150 16.09 -6.23 11.60
C LEU A 150 15.23 -7.44 11.22
N ASN A 151 14.12 -7.18 10.56
CA ASN A 151 13.21 -8.20 10.04
C ASN A 151 13.11 -8.05 8.53
N GLY A 152 13.10 -9.17 7.82
CA GLY A 152 12.79 -9.24 6.39
C GLY A 152 11.58 -10.11 6.16
N GLY A 153 10.80 -9.82 5.15
CA GLY A 153 9.61 -10.61 4.85
C GLY A 153 9.29 -10.65 3.37
N VAL A 154 8.56 -11.69 2.99
CA VAL A 154 7.97 -11.83 1.66
C VAL A 154 6.52 -12.25 1.79
N GLY A 155 5.69 -11.82 0.86
CA GLY A 155 4.26 -12.07 0.94
C GLY A 155 3.58 -12.04 -0.40
N VAL A 156 2.30 -12.37 -0.35
CA VAL A 156 1.42 -12.38 -1.50
C VAL A 156 0.08 -11.73 -1.14
N LYS A 157 -0.43 -10.95 -2.06
CA LYS A 157 -1.79 -10.41 -2.03
C LYS A 157 -2.68 -11.27 -2.92
N VAL A 158 -3.75 -11.80 -2.33
CA VAL A 158 -4.75 -12.63 -2.99
C VAL A 158 -5.92 -11.76 -3.43
N PRO A 159 -6.33 -11.77 -4.71
CA PRO A 159 -7.39 -10.91 -5.22
C PRO A 159 -8.78 -11.42 -4.82
N LEU A 160 -9.23 -11.08 -3.62
CA LEU A 160 -10.59 -11.36 -3.14
C LEU A 160 -11.54 -10.20 -3.42
N GLY A 161 -11.01 -8.99 -3.50
CA GLY A 161 -11.77 -7.78 -3.83
C GLY A 161 -12.24 -7.78 -5.29
N LYS A 162 -13.42 -7.23 -5.52
CA LYS A 162 -13.95 -7.11 -6.89
C LYS A 162 -13.21 -6.01 -7.66
N PHE A 163 -12.98 -6.29 -8.94
CA PHE A 163 -12.45 -5.36 -9.95
C PHE A 163 -13.42 -5.32 -11.13
N ASP A 164 -14.65 -4.85 -10.89
CA ASP A 164 -15.72 -4.84 -11.89
C ASP A 164 -16.63 -3.61 -11.82
N GLU A 165 -16.38 -2.69 -10.87
CA GLU A 165 -17.16 -1.44 -10.79
C GLU A 165 -16.94 -0.59 -12.04
N LYS A 166 -18.06 -0.21 -12.66
CA LYS A 166 -18.08 0.55 -13.91
C LYS A 166 -18.34 2.02 -13.62
N GLY A 167 -17.51 2.90 -14.18
CA GLY A 167 -17.82 4.32 -14.34
C GLY A 167 -18.63 4.57 -15.60
N ILE A 168 -18.76 5.83 -16.00
CA ILE A 168 -19.49 6.25 -17.21
C ILE A 168 -18.87 5.65 -18.47
N SER A 169 -17.55 5.45 -18.47
CA SER A 169 -16.75 5.01 -19.63
C SER A 169 -16.25 3.56 -19.55
N GLY A 170 -16.73 2.77 -18.59
CA GLY A 170 -16.25 1.40 -18.37
C GLY A 170 -15.77 1.14 -16.94
N VAL A 171 -14.85 0.19 -16.76
CA VAL A 171 -14.27 -0.10 -15.43
C VAL A 171 -13.32 1.02 -15.04
N ASN A 172 -13.56 1.65 -13.89
CA ASN A 172 -12.66 2.64 -13.31
C ASN A 172 -11.62 1.94 -12.41
N PRO A 173 -10.37 1.78 -12.83
CA PRO A 173 -9.37 1.07 -12.04
C PRO A 173 -9.03 1.76 -10.72
N SER A 174 -9.17 3.07 -10.62
CA SER A 174 -8.84 3.83 -9.43
C SER A 174 -9.87 3.70 -8.31
N PHE A 175 -11.10 3.30 -8.63
CA PHE A 175 -12.20 3.20 -7.68
C PHE A 175 -12.78 1.79 -7.64
N GLN A 176 -11.99 0.86 -7.08
CA GLN A 176 -12.29 -0.57 -6.98
C GLN A 176 -12.13 -1.08 -5.55
N LEU A 177 -12.71 -2.25 -5.26
CA LEU A 177 -12.52 -2.93 -3.97
C LEU A 177 -11.24 -3.76 -3.92
N GLY A 178 -10.71 -4.15 -5.07
CA GLY A 178 -9.45 -4.89 -5.19
C GLY A 178 -8.79 -4.63 -6.53
N THR A 179 -7.60 -5.19 -6.74
CA THR A 179 -6.86 -5.05 -8.02
C THR A 179 -7.19 -6.13 -9.03
N GLY A 180 -7.83 -7.22 -8.58
CA GLY A 180 -8.11 -8.39 -9.40
C GLY A 180 -6.85 -9.20 -9.79
N SER A 181 -5.69 -8.85 -9.27
CA SER A 181 -4.39 -9.46 -9.57
C SER A 181 -3.72 -10.04 -8.32
N TRP A 182 -2.92 -11.08 -8.52
CA TRP A 182 -1.97 -11.57 -7.53
C TRP A 182 -0.77 -10.63 -7.48
N ASP A 183 -0.43 -10.11 -6.31
CA ASP A 183 0.74 -9.24 -6.17
C ASP A 183 1.73 -9.86 -5.19
N TYR A 184 3.02 -9.62 -5.43
CA TYR A 184 4.10 -10.14 -4.61
C TYR A 184 4.77 -9.00 -3.85
N GLN A 185 5.05 -9.23 -2.57
CA GLN A 185 5.56 -8.20 -1.68
C GLN A 185 6.87 -8.64 -1.04
N ALA A 186 7.80 -7.70 -0.91
CA ALA A 186 9.00 -7.84 -0.10
C ALA A 186 9.07 -6.68 0.88
N VAL A 187 9.44 -6.95 2.13
CA VAL A 187 9.51 -5.94 3.19
C VAL A 187 10.79 -6.06 3.98
N LEU A 188 11.29 -4.92 4.41
CA LEU A 188 12.40 -4.81 5.36
C LEU A 188 12.00 -3.81 6.45
N ASN A 189 12.11 -4.23 7.72
CA ASN A 189 11.79 -3.42 8.88
C ASN A 189 12.99 -3.41 9.82
N TYR A 190 13.44 -2.22 10.18
CA TYR A 190 14.47 -2.03 11.18
C TYR A 190 13.91 -1.27 12.38
N ARG A 191 14.12 -1.80 13.58
CA ARG A 191 13.78 -1.16 14.85
C ARG A 191 15.04 -0.90 15.65
N PHE A 192 15.21 0.33 16.08
CA PHE A 192 16.11 0.74 17.12
C PHE A 192 15.33 1.18 18.33
N GLN A 193 15.67 0.73 19.52
CA GLN A 193 15.03 1.15 20.76
C GLN A 193 16.08 1.28 21.88
N LYS A 194 16.10 2.44 22.54
CA LYS A 194 16.95 2.68 23.70
C LYS A 194 16.24 3.60 24.69
N ASN A 195 16.08 3.14 25.92
CA ASN A 195 15.34 3.86 26.96
C ASN A 195 13.93 4.25 26.49
N LYS A 196 13.59 5.54 26.51
CA LYS A 196 12.29 6.10 26.10
C LYS A 196 12.18 6.38 24.62
N LEU A 197 13.22 6.15 23.84
CA LEU A 197 13.26 6.43 22.42
C LEU A 197 13.25 5.14 21.60
N ALA A 198 12.42 5.11 20.56
CA ALA A 198 12.50 4.10 19.54
C ALA A 198 12.39 4.73 18.14
N VAL A 199 13.02 4.08 17.16
CA VAL A 199 12.94 4.44 15.74
C VAL A 199 12.56 3.20 14.95
N LEU A 200 11.55 3.32 14.13
CA LEU A 200 11.18 2.32 13.14
C LEU A 200 11.47 2.85 11.73
N LEU A 201 12.23 2.06 10.97
CA LEU A 201 12.43 2.28 9.53
C LEU A 201 11.77 1.12 8.80
N ASN A 202 10.87 1.42 7.87
CA ASN A 202 10.20 0.43 7.06
C ASN A 202 10.41 0.74 5.58
N THR A 203 10.57 -0.30 4.79
CA THR A 203 10.50 -0.20 3.34
C THR A 203 9.86 -1.47 2.79
N ASP A 204 8.99 -1.32 1.81
CA ASP A 204 8.38 -2.44 1.10
C ASP A 204 8.29 -2.14 -0.40
N TYR A 205 8.40 -3.19 -1.17
CA TYR A 205 8.23 -3.17 -2.61
C TYR A 205 7.18 -4.19 -3.02
N THR A 206 6.19 -3.74 -3.80
CA THR A 206 5.12 -4.58 -4.32
C THR A 206 5.24 -4.70 -5.83
N ILE A 207 5.42 -5.92 -6.31
CA ILE A 207 5.34 -6.28 -7.72
C ILE A 207 3.89 -6.62 -8.02
N LYS A 208 3.26 -5.85 -8.90
CA LYS A 208 1.86 -6.03 -9.29
C LYS A 208 1.77 -6.78 -10.62
N THR A 209 0.80 -7.71 -10.72
CA THR A 209 0.62 -8.49 -11.94
C THR A 209 -0.62 -8.07 -12.71
N GLU A 210 -0.72 -8.53 -13.96
CA GLU A 210 -1.88 -8.28 -14.81
C GLU A 210 -3.12 -9.04 -14.29
N ASN A 211 -4.25 -8.39 -14.25
CA ASN A 211 -5.53 -9.00 -13.88
C ASN A 211 -6.26 -9.58 -15.12
N LYS A 212 -7.40 -10.24 -14.87
CA LYS A 212 -8.20 -10.88 -15.94
C LYS A 212 -8.79 -9.90 -16.97
N LYS A 213 -8.74 -8.60 -16.71
CA LYS A 213 -9.19 -7.54 -17.65
C LYS A 213 -8.02 -6.89 -18.37
N HIS A 214 -6.87 -7.54 -18.40
CA HIS A 214 -5.63 -7.06 -18.99
C HIS A 214 -5.15 -5.72 -18.44
N TYR A 215 -5.51 -5.40 -17.20
CA TYR A 215 -5.04 -4.23 -16.48
C TYR A 215 -3.97 -4.64 -15.46
N GLN A 216 -2.87 -3.91 -15.45
CA GLN A 216 -1.77 -4.07 -14.50
C GLN A 216 -1.50 -2.74 -13.82
N PHE A 217 -1.70 -2.69 -12.51
CA PHE A 217 -1.25 -1.54 -11.72
C PHE A 217 0.27 -1.44 -11.73
N GLY A 218 0.79 -0.23 -11.66
CA GLY A 218 2.23 0.00 -11.53
C GLY A 218 2.77 -0.57 -10.23
N ASN A 219 4.01 -1.05 -10.26
CA ASN A 219 4.69 -1.48 -9.05
C ASN A 219 4.75 -0.33 -8.05
N GLN A 220 4.85 -0.67 -6.76
CA GLN A 220 4.80 0.31 -5.70
C GLN A 220 5.98 0.12 -4.76
N TRP A 221 6.65 1.22 -4.44
CA TRP A 221 7.66 1.29 -3.40
C TRP A 221 7.18 2.22 -2.29
N ASN A 222 7.17 1.72 -1.05
CA ASN A 222 6.84 2.49 0.13
C ASN A 222 8.03 2.51 1.07
N TYR A 223 8.19 3.63 1.78
CA TYR A 223 9.20 3.77 2.81
C TYR A 223 8.71 4.69 3.91
N SER A 224 9.13 4.43 5.15
CA SER A 224 8.79 5.28 6.28
C SER A 224 9.89 5.31 7.34
N ALA A 225 9.95 6.41 8.06
CA ALA A 225 10.71 6.53 9.30
C ALA A 225 9.80 7.12 10.37
N THR A 226 9.72 6.44 11.51
CA THR A 226 8.88 6.84 12.65
C THR A 226 9.70 6.83 13.92
N GLY A 227 9.80 7.99 14.57
CA GLY A 227 10.32 8.13 15.91
C GLY A 227 9.20 7.98 16.94
N PHE A 228 9.48 7.30 18.03
CA PHE A 228 8.60 7.14 19.17
C PHE A 228 9.28 7.70 20.40
N TYR A 229 8.52 8.41 21.22
CA TYR A 229 8.96 8.89 22.52
C TYR A 229 7.97 8.47 23.58
N GLU A 230 8.43 7.69 24.58
CA GLU A 230 7.63 7.29 25.72
C GLU A 230 7.41 8.48 26.64
N ILE A 231 6.16 8.97 26.67
CA ILE A 231 5.73 10.09 27.53
C ILE A 231 5.53 9.57 28.94
N PHE A 232 4.88 8.41 29.06
CA PHE A 232 4.56 7.75 30.31
C PHE A 232 4.77 6.25 30.17
N GLY A 233 5.40 5.63 31.15
CA GLY A 233 5.60 4.19 31.21
C GLY A 233 5.47 3.67 32.65
N SER A 234 4.70 2.61 32.80
CA SER A 234 4.59 1.79 34.02
C SER A 234 4.62 0.32 33.62
N GLU A 235 4.65 -0.59 34.62
CA GLU A 235 4.61 -2.03 34.36
C GLU A 235 3.39 -2.49 33.52
N LYS A 236 2.28 -1.78 33.58
CA LYS A 236 1.01 -2.17 32.94
C LYS A 236 0.59 -1.26 31.80
N SER A 237 1.14 -0.05 31.73
CA SER A 237 0.65 1.00 30.82
C SER A 237 1.82 1.77 30.23
N ILE A 238 1.77 1.98 28.93
CA ILE A 238 2.73 2.83 28.20
C ILE A 238 1.92 3.80 27.36
N LEU A 239 2.37 5.05 27.30
CA LEU A 239 1.89 6.06 26.37
C LEU A 239 3.08 6.65 25.62
N SER A 240 3.07 6.56 24.30
CA SER A 240 4.10 7.10 23.42
C SER A 240 3.51 8.05 22.41
N SER A 241 4.20 9.16 22.16
CA SER A 241 4.00 9.95 20.94
C SER A 241 4.79 9.33 19.79
N LYS A 242 4.29 9.52 18.59
CA LYS A 242 5.00 9.11 17.35
C LYS A 242 4.96 10.24 16.33
N PHE A 243 6.07 10.40 15.61
CA PHE A 243 6.23 11.39 14.56
C PHE A 243 7.18 10.85 13.50
N GLY A 244 7.05 11.33 12.29
CA GLY A 244 7.91 10.86 11.21
C GLY A 244 7.42 11.26 9.85
N PHE A 245 7.82 10.46 8.86
CA PHE A 245 7.37 10.62 7.49
C PHE A 245 7.12 9.26 6.83
N GLN A 246 6.33 9.30 5.76
CA GLN A 246 6.06 8.16 4.88
C GLN A 246 6.06 8.62 3.44
N GLY A 247 6.79 7.92 2.59
CA GLY A 247 6.82 8.15 1.16
C GLY A 247 6.30 6.96 0.38
N GLU A 248 5.72 7.24 -0.77
CA GLU A 248 5.15 6.27 -1.70
C GLU A 248 5.52 6.65 -3.11
N VAL A 249 5.93 5.67 -3.90
CA VAL A 249 6.28 5.83 -5.31
C VAL A 249 5.55 4.76 -6.11
N TYR A 250 4.88 5.17 -7.17
CA TYR A 250 4.08 4.32 -8.04
C TYR A 250 4.63 4.36 -9.46
N ASP A 251 4.85 3.20 -10.05
CA ASP A 251 5.14 3.08 -11.47
C ASP A 251 3.89 3.34 -12.32
N ARG A 252 4.07 3.41 -13.63
CA ARG A 252 2.96 3.55 -14.58
C ARG A 252 2.14 2.26 -14.66
N ASN A 253 0.83 2.42 -14.71
CA ASN A 253 -0.09 1.34 -15.00
C ASN A 253 0.01 0.90 -16.48
N ARG A 254 -0.50 -0.29 -16.75
CA ARG A 254 -0.58 -0.84 -18.13
C ARG A 254 -1.96 -1.41 -18.38
N GLN A 255 -2.42 -1.28 -19.60
CA GLN A 255 -3.60 -1.98 -20.11
C GLN A 255 -3.27 -2.63 -21.45
N TYR A 256 -3.61 -3.91 -21.60
CA TYR A 256 -3.20 -4.72 -22.75
C TYR A 256 -1.69 -4.63 -23.04
N LYS A 257 -0.88 -4.57 -21.98
CA LYS A 257 0.60 -4.37 -21.99
C LYS A 257 1.06 -2.97 -22.43
N GLU A 258 0.17 -2.10 -22.90
CA GLU A 258 0.48 -0.72 -23.24
C GLU A 258 0.57 0.15 -21.98
N VAL A 259 1.57 1.00 -21.93
CA VAL A 259 1.80 1.90 -20.80
C VAL A 259 0.81 3.05 -20.82
N LEU A 260 0.06 3.21 -19.74
CA LEU A 260 -0.87 4.33 -19.59
C LEU A 260 -0.11 5.59 -19.16
N PRO A 261 -0.26 6.70 -19.87
CA PRO A 261 0.33 7.98 -19.48
C PRO A 261 -0.33 8.50 -18.20
N LYS A 262 0.42 9.30 -17.42
CA LYS A 262 -0.09 9.98 -16.21
C LYS A 262 -0.69 9.06 -15.14
N THR A 263 -0.20 7.83 -15.00
CA THR A 263 -0.67 6.88 -13.99
C THR A 263 0.39 6.57 -12.93
N SER A 264 1.58 7.15 -13.06
CA SER A 264 2.64 7.09 -12.05
C SER A 264 2.61 8.29 -11.12
N GLY A 265 3.38 8.21 -10.05
CA GLY A 265 3.55 9.35 -9.19
C GLY A 265 4.24 9.04 -7.88
N SER A 266 4.34 10.05 -7.05
CA SER A 266 4.88 9.92 -5.70
C SER A 266 4.21 10.88 -4.75
N ALA A 267 4.19 10.50 -3.48
CA ALA A 267 3.69 11.32 -2.40
C ALA A 267 4.58 11.15 -1.16
N LEU A 268 4.76 12.23 -0.42
CA LEU A 268 5.44 12.25 0.87
C LEU A 268 4.50 12.86 1.91
N TYR A 269 4.36 12.19 3.04
CA TYR A 269 3.51 12.62 4.15
C TYR A 269 4.36 12.83 5.39
N GLY A 270 4.13 13.94 6.09
CA GLY A 270 4.49 14.07 7.49
C GLY A 270 3.44 13.36 8.34
N LYS A 271 3.87 12.64 9.37
CA LYS A 271 2.97 11.89 10.24
C LYS A 271 3.20 12.19 11.71
N PHE A 272 2.09 12.21 12.45
CA PHE A 272 2.05 12.43 13.89
C PHE A 272 0.93 11.62 14.52
N GLY A 273 1.16 11.09 15.72
CA GLY A 273 0.16 10.31 16.41
C GLY A 273 0.59 9.89 17.80
N PHE A 274 -0.21 8.99 18.38
CA PHE A 274 0.01 8.42 19.70
C PHE A 274 -0.22 6.91 19.66
N GLU A 275 0.46 6.20 20.55
CA GLU A 275 0.21 4.80 20.83
C GLU A 275 0.20 4.60 22.34
N ALA A 276 -0.89 4.01 22.84
CA ALA A 276 -1.04 3.67 24.24
C ALA A 276 -1.23 2.17 24.40
N SER A 277 -0.66 1.58 25.44
CA SER A 277 -0.94 0.19 25.80
C SER A 277 -1.38 0.08 27.25
N TYR A 278 -2.25 -0.88 27.48
CA TYR A 278 -2.66 -1.30 28.82
C TYR A 278 -2.73 -2.83 28.86
N LYS A 279 -1.81 -3.45 29.61
CA LYS A 279 -1.64 -4.91 29.62
C LYS A 279 -1.41 -5.44 28.19
N LYS A 280 -2.33 -6.28 27.68
CA LYS A 280 -2.28 -6.86 26.34
C LYS A 280 -2.96 -5.99 25.25
N PHE A 281 -3.63 -4.93 25.62
CA PHE A 281 -4.29 -4.05 24.64
C PHE A 281 -3.38 -2.91 24.24
N SER A 282 -3.40 -2.54 22.95
CA SER A 282 -2.83 -1.28 22.48
C SER A 282 -3.78 -0.58 21.54
N LEU A 283 -3.83 0.74 21.70
CA LEU A 283 -4.60 1.67 20.88
C LEU A 283 -3.61 2.65 20.25
N GLY A 284 -3.64 2.77 18.94
CA GLY A 284 -2.82 3.76 18.25
C GLY A 284 -3.64 4.63 17.32
N THR A 285 -3.22 5.88 17.19
CA THR A 285 -3.79 6.85 16.24
C THR A 285 -2.67 7.51 15.45
N GLU A 286 -2.93 7.89 14.21
CA GLU A 286 -1.99 8.66 13.42
C GLU A 286 -2.71 9.50 12.37
N LEU A 287 -2.30 10.75 12.26
CA LEU A 287 -2.67 11.67 11.20
C LEU A 287 -1.47 11.83 10.26
N MET A 288 -1.72 11.76 8.96
CA MET A 288 -0.74 12.01 7.92
C MET A 288 -1.21 13.15 7.04
N LEU A 289 -0.35 14.13 6.85
CA LEU A 289 -0.59 15.27 5.98
C LEU A 289 0.45 15.28 4.86
N PRO A 290 0.03 15.49 3.61
CA PRO A 290 0.97 15.52 2.49
C PRO A 290 1.88 16.73 2.60
N THR A 291 3.19 16.50 2.51
CA THR A 291 4.23 17.53 2.39
C THR A 291 4.66 17.69 0.94
N TYR A 292 4.46 16.65 0.15
CA TYR A 292 4.69 16.65 -1.29
C TYR A 292 3.73 15.65 -1.95
N THR A 293 3.18 16.01 -3.11
CA THR A 293 2.33 15.14 -3.92
C THR A 293 2.51 15.47 -5.40
N ASN A 294 2.77 14.44 -6.19
CA ASN A 294 2.79 14.47 -7.65
C ASN A 294 2.25 13.14 -8.15
N LEU A 295 0.93 12.98 -8.05
CA LEU A 295 0.22 11.79 -8.46
C LEU A 295 -0.47 12.05 -9.79
N ALA A 296 -0.42 11.07 -10.71
CA ALA A 296 -1.04 11.16 -12.05
C ALA A 296 -0.59 12.44 -12.82
N GLY A 297 0.68 12.82 -12.69
CA GLY A 297 1.18 14.05 -13.31
C GLY A 297 0.61 15.35 -12.73
N GLY A 298 0.12 15.30 -11.47
CA GLY A 298 -0.48 16.45 -10.76
C GLY A 298 -2.00 16.55 -10.93
N ASP A 299 -2.64 15.54 -11.51
CA ASP A 299 -4.09 15.51 -11.67
C ASP A 299 -4.80 14.97 -10.42
N ILE A 300 -4.05 14.36 -9.48
CA ILE A 300 -4.53 13.94 -8.17
C ILE A 300 -3.72 14.61 -7.06
N GLU A 301 -4.42 15.15 -6.09
CA GLU A 301 -3.87 15.76 -4.90
C GLU A 301 -4.27 14.97 -3.65
N ALA A 302 -3.30 14.48 -2.89
CA ALA A 302 -3.56 13.91 -1.58
C ALA A 302 -3.91 15.02 -0.59
N LYS A 303 -4.92 14.83 0.27
CA LYS A 303 -5.36 15.83 1.27
C LYS A 303 -5.00 15.41 2.68
N SER A 304 -5.46 14.26 3.11
CA SER A 304 -5.19 13.76 4.46
C SER A 304 -5.36 12.25 4.53
N ARG A 305 -4.66 11.65 5.48
CA ARG A 305 -4.88 10.27 5.89
C ARG A 305 -4.94 10.20 7.39
N PHE A 306 -5.83 9.38 7.89
CA PHE A 306 -5.98 9.12 9.31
C PHE A 306 -6.17 7.63 9.54
N TYR A 307 -5.53 7.09 10.57
CA TYR A 307 -5.87 5.77 11.03
C TYR A 307 -5.91 5.66 12.55
N VAL A 308 -6.68 4.69 13.00
CA VAL A 308 -6.76 4.26 14.38
C VAL A 308 -6.78 2.73 14.40
N PHE A 309 -6.08 2.13 15.35
CA PHE A 309 -6.10 0.70 15.54
C PHE A 309 -6.27 0.31 16.99
N LEU A 310 -6.88 -0.84 17.21
CA LEU A 310 -6.94 -1.53 18.48
C LEU A 310 -6.37 -2.93 18.30
N ASN A 311 -5.33 -3.26 19.06
CA ASN A 311 -4.68 -4.56 19.02
C ASN A 311 -4.79 -5.27 20.37
N PHE A 312 -4.89 -6.58 20.33
CA PHE A 312 -4.74 -7.49 21.45
C PHE A 312 -3.45 -8.29 21.26
N GLY A 313 -2.49 -8.14 22.17
CA GLY A 313 -1.21 -8.86 22.20
C GLY A 313 -1.39 -10.33 22.61
N ILE A 314 -0.79 -11.21 21.86
CA ILE A 314 -0.88 -12.68 22.00
C ILE A 314 0.40 -13.27 22.57
#